data_53c9d278c5251401be325c202b1e81b9
#
_entry.id   53c9d278c5251401be325c202b1e81b9
#
_cell.length_a   1.000
_cell.length_b   1.000
_cell.length_c   1.000
_cell.angle_alpha   90.00
_cell.angle_beta   90.00
_cell.angle_gamma   90.00
#
_symmetry.space_group_name_H-M   'P 1'
#
loop_
_entity.id
_entity.type
_entity.pdbx_description
1 polymer ?
#
loop_
_entity_poly.entity_id
_entity_poly.type
_entity_poly.pdbx_seq_one_letter_code
_entity_poly.pdbx_strand_id
1 'polypeptide(L)'
;YGVEYSCQVPEVIAKMRESLYNNGNVPSSKIEKQMCQLLHDIYGIENCQDNPAVDKLNLDCLVSIEDNLIDFEYDGHYWHEGNEDKDRRRDYFLRSKGYKIVRIKGNKRDNKLPTKEQIKEAVDYLVKDNHSFIVIDMMNI
;
A
#
# COMPACT_ATOMS: atom_id res chain seq x y z
N TYR A 1 10.73 10.68 10.27
CA TYR A 1 10.38 10.55 8.88
C TYR A 1 11.14 11.51 7.99
N GLY A 2 11.08 12.80 8.33
CA GLY A 2 11.58 13.85 7.46
C GLY A 2 13.04 13.71 7.10
N VAL A 3 13.87 13.27 8.03
CA VAL A 3 15.31 13.20 7.82
C VAL A 3 15.68 12.18 6.74
N GLU A 4 15.05 11.02 6.74
CA GLU A 4 15.32 9.98 5.76
C GLU A 4 14.87 10.39 4.36
N TYR A 5 13.80 11.13 4.27
CA TYR A 5 13.22 11.50 2.99
C TYR A 5 13.65 12.87 2.49
N SER A 6 14.23 13.69 3.35
CA SER A 6 14.70 15.01 2.95
C SER A 6 15.83 14.94 1.93
N CYS A 7 16.60 13.86 1.94
CA CYS A 7 17.71 13.65 1.01
C CYS A 7 17.30 12.86 -0.23
N GLN A 8 16.05 12.42 -0.29
CA GLN A 8 15.55 11.58 -1.38
C GLN A 8 14.40 12.29 -2.07
N VAL A 9 14.59 12.63 -3.33
CA VAL A 9 13.50 13.17 -4.13
C VAL A 9 12.67 12.02 -4.70
N PRO A 10 11.36 12.22 -4.94
CA PRO A 10 10.50 11.17 -5.48
C PRO A 10 11.02 10.53 -6.76
N GLU A 11 11.67 11.31 -7.61
CA GLU A 11 12.25 10.81 -8.86
C GLU A 11 13.34 9.77 -8.63
N VAL A 12 14.19 10.00 -7.62
CA VAL A 12 15.27 9.06 -7.28
C VAL A 12 14.66 7.76 -6.76
N ILE A 13 13.67 7.85 -5.89
CA ILE A 13 12.98 6.68 -5.36
C ILE A 13 12.32 5.89 -6.48
N ALA A 14 11.64 6.56 -7.40
CA ALA A 14 11.00 5.94 -8.55
C ALA A 14 12.01 5.21 -9.44
N LYS A 15 13.16 5.84 -9.70
CA LYS A 15 14.23 5.23 -10.48
C LYS A 15 14.84 4.02 -9.79
N MET A 16 15.00 4.09 -8.47
CA MET A 16 15.51 2.95 -7.70
C MET A 16 14.55 1.78 -7.78
N ARG A 17 13.25 2.02 -7.63
CA ARG A 17 12.23 0.98 -7.76
C ARG A 17 12.21 0.38 -9.15
N GLU A 18 12.27 1.23 -10.18
CA GLU A 18 12.29 0.78 -11.55
C GLU A 18 13.51 -0.09 -11.85
N SER A 19 14.68 0.33 -11.37
CA SER A 19 15.91 -0.43 -11.52
C SER A 19 15.83 -1.80 -10.86
N LEU A 20 15.34 -1.87 -9.64
CA LEU A 20 15.11 -3.13 -8.92
C LEU A 20 14.13 -4.03 -9.65
N TYR A 21 13.10 -3.44 -10.22
CA TYR A 21 12.12 -4.13 -11.04
C TYR A 21 12.75 -4.80 -12.24
N ASN A 22 13.52 -4.03 -13.00
CA ASN A 22 14.15 -4.51 -14.23
C ASN A 22 15.16 -5.62 -13.96
N ASN A 23 15.73 -5.63 -12.78
CA ASN A 23 16.68 -6.65 -12.38
C ASN A 23 16.04 -7.91 -11.80
N GLY A 24 14.74 -7.90 -11.61
CA GLY A 24 14.00 -9.07 -11.10
C GLY A 24 14.32 -9.44 -9.66
N ASN A 25 14.92 -8.50 -8.90
CA ASN A 25 15.42 -8.78 -7.56
C ASN A 25 14.49 -8.37 -6.41
N VAL A 26 13.26 -7.96 -6.71
CA VAL A 26 12.30 -7.53 -5.70
C VAL A 26 11.06 -8.39 -5.77
N PRO A 27 10.98 -9.49 -5.00
CA PRO A 27 9.79 -10.36 -5.01
C PRO A 27 8.50 -9.63 -4.67
N SER A 28 8.55 -8.64 -3.77
CA SER A 28 7.39 -7.85 -3.37
C SER A 28 6.82 -7.02 -4.52
N SER A 29 7.65 -6.61 -5.48
CA SER A 29 7.20 -5.79 -6.61
C SER A 29 6.17 -6.50 -7.49
N LYS A 30 6.32 -7.81 -7.63
CA LYS A 30 5.39 -8.60 -8.44
C LYS A 30 4.02 -8.69 -7.79
N ILE A 31 4.00 -8.92 -6.48
CA ILE A 31 2.73 -9.00 -5.74
C ILE A 31 2.07 -7.62 -5.62
N GLU A 32 2.85 -6.56 -5.53
CA GLU A 32 2.32 -5.21 -5.54
C GLU A 32 1.59 -4.91 -6.85
N LYS A 33 2.16 -5.32 -7.98
CA LYS A 33 1.51 -5.16 -9.28
C LYS A 33 0.22 -5.96 -9.38
N GLN A 34 0.23 -7.17 -8.85
CA GLN A 34 -0.96 -8.00 -8.83
C GLN A 34 -2.05 -7.37 -7.96
N MET A 35 -1.66 -6.77 -6.85
CA MET A 35 -2.59 -6.02 -5.99
C MET A 35 -3.18 -4.83 -6.74
N CYS A 36 -2.35 -4.05 -7.40
CA CYS A 36 -2.81 -2.91 -8.18
C CYS A 36 -3.78 -3.35 -9.27
N GLN A 37 -3.48 -4.44 -9.97
CA GLN A 37 -4.36 -4.99 -10.99
C GLN A 37 -5.70 -5.42 -10.41
N LEU A 38 -5.68 -6.05 -9.25
CA LEU A 38 -6.90 -6.45 -8.57
C LEU A 38 -7.76 -5.22 -8.21
N LEU A 39 -7.13 -4.15 -7.73
CA LEU A 39 -7.82 -2.92 -7.41
C LEU A 39 -8.38 -2.23 -8.67
N HIS A 40 -7.66 -2.29 -9.79
CA HIS A 40 -8.19 -1.81 -11.08
C HIS A 40 -9.45 -2.59 -11.47
N ASP A 41 -9.45 -3.89 -11.25
CA ASP A 41 -10.59 -4.73 -11.59
C ASP A 41 -11.81 -4.44 -10.71
N ILE A 42 -11.58 -4.08 -9.45
CA ILE A 42 -12.68 -3.80 -8.52
C ILE A 42 -13.22 -2.37 -8.68
N TYR A 43 -12.33 -1.38 -8.77
CA TYR A 43 -12.71 0.03 -8.66
C TYR A 43 -12.57 0.82 -9.97
N GLY A 44 -11.98 0.23 -10.98
CA GLY A 44 -11.73 0.91 -12.26
C GLY A 44 -10.38 1.60 -12.28
N ILE A 45 -9.71 1.52 -13.42
CA ILE A 45 -8.36 2.08 -13.59
C ILE A 45 -8.34 3.59 -13.39
N GLU A 46 -9.44 4.26 -13.72
CA GLU A 46 -9.56 5.72 -13.58
C GLU A 46 -9.58 6.17 -12.12
N ASN A 47 -9.88 5.27 -11.20
CA ASN A 47 -9.92 5.57 -9.77
C ASN A 47 -8.65 5.14 -9.04
N CYS A 48 -7.70 4.56 -9.75
CA CYS A 48 -6.49 3.99 -9.15
C CYS A 48 -5.25 4.72 -9.64
N GLN A 49 -4.31 4.94 -8.74
CA GLN A 49 -2.97 5.44 -9.05
C GLN A 49 -1.95 4.44 -8.55
N ASP A 50 -1.20 3.86 -9.48
CA ASP A 50 -0.19 2.87 -9.15
C ASP A 50 1.09 3.58 -8.73
N ASN A 51 1.57 3.24 -7.54
CA ASN A 51 2.85 3.72 -7.05
C ASN A 51 3.02 5.24 -7.07
N PRO A 52 2.01 6.02 -6.63
CA PRO A 52 2.13 7.47 -6.65
C PRO A 52 3.04 7.97 -5.55
N ALA A 53 3.60 9.16 -5.77
CA ALA A 53 4.32 9.88 -4.72
C ALA A 53 3.38 10.86 -4.03
N VAL A 54 3.33 10.78 -2.70
CA VAL A 54 2.54 11.69 -1.87
C VAL A 54 3.47 12.23 -0.79
N ASP A 55 3.72 13.53 -0.82
CA ASP A 55 4.61 14.19 0.16
C ASP A 55 5.94 13.45 0.36
N LYS A 56 6.58 13.06 -0.72
CA LYS A 56 7.85 12.32 -0.75
C LYS A 56 7.75 10.85 -0.32
N LEU A 57 6.56 10.37 -0.02
CA LEU A 57 6.33 8.95 0.23
C LEU A 57 5.83 8.27 -1.04
N ASN A 58 6.35 7.09 -1.34
CA ASN A 58 5.81 6.28 -2.43
C ASN A 58 4.81 5.29 -1.86
N LEU A 59 3.59 5.36 -2.38
CA LEU A 59 2.52 4.45 -2.00
C LEU A 59 2.46 3.30 -2.99
N ASP A 60 1.99 2.14 -2.55
CA ASP A 60 1.87 1.00 -3.46
C ASP A 60 0.71 1.22 -4.44
N CYS A 61 -0.46 1.53 -3.95
CA CYS A 61 -1.60 1.88 -4.79
C CYS A 61 -2.54 2.80 -4.04
N LEU A 62 -2.95 3.87 -4.67
CA LEU A 62 -3.89 4.83 -4.10
C LEU A 62 -5.20 4.75 -4.88
N VAL A 63 -6.30 4.55 -4.16
CA VAL A 63 -7.63 4.39 -4.77
C VAL A 63 -8.55 5.49 -4.26
N SER A 64 -9.25 6.13 -5.19
CA SER A 64 -10.26 7.15 -4.87
C SER A 64 -11.64 6.50 -4.85
N ILE A 65 -12.31 6.53 -3.70
CA ILE A 65 -13.64 5.94 -3.52
C ILE A 65 -14.50 6.94 -2.75
N GLU A 66 -15.57 7.44 -3.37
CA GLU A 66 -16.54 8.35 -2.73
C GLU A 66 -15.87 9.49 -1.96
N ASP A 67 -14.98 10.20 -2.63
CA ASP A 67 -14.20 11.32 -2.06
C ASP A 67 -13.20 10.91 -0.97
N ASN A 68 -12.99 9.62 -0.76
CA ASN A 68 -11.96 9.12 0.13
C ASN A 68 -10.75 8.67 -0.67
N LEU A 69 -9.56 9.00 -0.17
CA LEU A 69 -8.30 8.51 -0.73
C LEU A 69 -7.79 7.39 0.15
N ILE A 70 -7.70 6.20 -0.41
CA ILE A 70 -7.34 4.99 0.32
C ILE A 70 -6.02 4.45 -0.20
N ASP A 71 -5.04 4.39 0.69
CA ASP A 71 -3.72 3.84 0.41
C ASP A 71 -3.74 2.35 0.70
N PHE A 72 -3.53 1.54 -0.32
CA PHE A 72 -3.38 0.09 -0.19
C PHE A 72 -1.89 -0.24 -0.19
N GLU A 73 -1.41 -0.80 0.91
CA GLU A 73 -0.02 -1.19 1.09
C GLU A 73 0.08 -2.70 1.26
N TYR A 74 0.99 -3.32 0.54
CA TYR A 74 1.25 -4.74 0.69
C TYR A 74 2.52 -4.95 1.50
N ASP A 75 2.38 -5.59 2.65
CA ASP A 75 3.50 -5.87 3.55
C ASP A 75 3.87 -7.35 3.45
N GLY A 76 4.99 -7.62 2.80
CA GLY A 76 5.55 -8.96 2.77
C GLY A 76 6.11 -9.34 4.13
N HIS A 77 6.24 -10.62 4.37
CA HIS A 77 6.70 -11.14 5.65
C HIS A 77 8.05 -10.54 6.10
N TYR A 78 8.93 -10.32 5.16
CA TYR A 78 10.28 -9.81 5.46
C TYR A 78 10.32 -8.37 5.95
N TRP A 79 9.29 -7.59 5.64
CA TRP A 79 9.30 -6.17 5.92
C TRP A 79 8.84 -5.81 7.32
N HIS A 80 8.29 -6.76 8.06
CA HIS A 80 7.75 -6.49 9.40
C HIS A 80 8.81 -6.45 10.47
N GLU A 81 9.81 -7.28 10.38
CA GLU A 81 10.84 -7.32 11.40
C GLU A 81 11.74 -6.08 11.28
N GLY A 82 11.68 -5.22 12.28
CA GLY A 82 12.51 -4.04 12.36
C GLY A 82 11.95 -2.77 11.73
N ASN A 83 10.82 -2.84 11.03
CA ASN A 83 10.24 -1.68 10.35
C ASN A 83 8.91 -1.21 10.93
N GLU A 84 8.45 -1.78 12.03
CA GLU A 84 7.15 -1.48 12.61
C GLU A 84 6.99 -0.02 13.02
N ASP A 85 8.04 0.56 13.60
CA ASP A 85 8.00 1.96 14.03
C ASP A 85 7.96 2.92 12.85
N LYS A 86 8.69 2.60 11.79
CA LYS A 86 8.66 3.40 10.56
C LYS A 86 7.28 3.35 9.92
N ASP A 87 6.70 2.15 9.87
CA ASP A 87 5.38 1.95 9.29
C ASP A 87 4.32 2.72 10.07
N ARG A 88 4.37 2.69 11.40
CA ARG A 88 3.43 3.44 12.24
C ARG A 88 3.54 4.94 12.01
N ARG A 89 4.75 5.47 11.94
CA ARG A 89 4.97 6.90 11.70
C ARG A 89 4.46 7.33 10.34
N ARG A 90 4.72 6.50 9.33
CA ARG A 90 4.22 6.72 7.97
C ARG A 90 2.70 6.72 7.93
N ASP A 91 2.08 5.71 8.56
CA ASP A 91 0.64 5.60 8.61
C ASP A 91 0.01 6.76 9.36
N TYR A 92 0.61 7.15 10.47
CA TYR A 92 0.14 8.30 11.24
C TYR A 92 0.18 9.58 10.40
N PHE A 93 1.28 9.79 9.69
CA PHE A 93 1.45 10.95 8.84
C PHE A 93 0.37 11.00 7.75
N LEU A 94 0.17 9.89 7.06
CA LEU A 94 -0.84 9.82 6.00
C LEU A 94 -2.26 10.01 6.54
N ARG A 95 -2.57 9.41 7.67
CA ARG A 95 -3.87 9.56 8.31
C ARG A 95 -4.11 11.00 8.75
N SER A 96 -3.08 11.69 9.24
CA SER A 96 -3.18 13.09 9.61
C SER A 96 -3.48 14.00 8.42
N LYS A 97 -3.14 13.55 7.21
CA LYS A 97 -3.44 14.26 5.97
C LYS A 97 -4.80 13.87 5.37
N GLY A 98 -5.54 13.01 6.01
CA GLY A 98 -6.87 12.60 5.56
C GLY A 98 -6.90 11.31 4.75
N TYR A 99 -5.78 10.66 4.54
CA TYR A 99 -5.77 9.38 3.84
C TYR A 99 -6.24 8.25 4.76
N LYS A 100 -6.90 7.27 4.16
CA LYS A 100 -7.25 6.03 4.83
C LYS A 100 -6.29 4.95 4.36
N ILE A 101 -6.03 3.95 5.18
CA ILE A 101 -5.00 2.96 4.90
C ILE A 101 -5.54 1.55 5.07
N VAL A 102 -5.31 0.72 4.04
CA VAL A 102 -5.47 -0.73 4.11
C VAL A 102 -4.09 -1.35 4.00
N ARG A 103 -3.65 -2.05 5.03
CA ARG A 103 -2.42 -2.84 4.98
C ARG A 103 -2.78 -4.30 4.80
N ILE A 104 -2.17 -4.92 3.81
CA ILE A 104 -2.35 -6.34 3.54
C ILE A 104 -1.08 -7.04 3.98
N LYS A 105 -1.19 -7.88 5.01
CA LYS A 105 -0.06 -8.66 5.50
C LYS A 105 0.00 -9.98 4.75
N GLY A 106 1.06 -10.14 3.97
CA GLY A 106 1.26 -11.33 3.17
C GLY A 106 1.65 -12.55 3.97
N ASN A 107 1.34 -13.69 3.41
CA ASN A 107 1.72 -14.97 3.98
C ASN A 107 3.22 -15.22 3.71
N LYS A 108 3.89 -15.87 4.64
CA LYS A 108 5.31 -16.20 4.54
C LYS A 108 5.65 -17.05 3.31
N ARG A 109 4.72 -17.90 2.86
CA ARG A 109 4.96 -18.86 1.78
C ARG A 109 4.46 -18.39 0.43
N ASP A 110 3.27 -17.85 0.38
CA ASP A 110 2.52 -17.70 -0.87
C ASP A 110 2.28 -16.27 -1.29
N ASN A 111 2.51 -15.29 -0.43
CA ASN A 111 2.20 -13.88 -0.70
C ASN A 111 0.80 -13.74 -1.32
N LYS A 112 -0.19 -14.34 -0.67
CA LYS A 112 -1.55 -14.32 -1.18
C LYS A 112 -2.17 -12.94 -1.10
N LEU A 113 -2.97 -12.62 -2.11
CA LEU A 113 -3.81 -11.44 -2.07
C LEU A 113 -5.18 -11.78 -1.48
N PRO A 114 -5.84 -10.82 -0.83
CA PRO A 114 -7.20 -11.02 -0.38
C PRO A 114 -8.16 -11.15 -1.56
N THR A 115 -9.34 -11.70 -1.30
CA THR A 115 -10.40 -11.78 -2.29
C THR A 115 -11.03 -10.40 -2.51
N LYS A 116 -11.76 -10.25 -3.59
CA LYS A 116 -12.52 -9.02 -3.86
C LYS A 116 -13.46 -8.68 -2.72
N GLU A 117 -14.10 -9.69 -2.14
CA GLU A 117 -15.02 -9.52 -1.01
C GLU A 117 -14.30 -9.00 0.22
N GLN A 118 -13.13 -9.55 0.52
CA GLN A 118 -12.33 -9.09 1.66
C GLN A 118 -11.89 -7.63 1.49
N ILE A 119 -11.51 -7.26 0.27
CA ILE A 119 -11.14 -5.86 -0.03
C ILE A 119 -12.34 -4.94 0.13
N LYS A 120 -13.49 -5.32 -0.40
CA LYS A 120 -14.71 -4.52 -0.29
C LYS A 120 -15.16 -4.36 1.16
N GLU A 121 -15.06 -5.42 1.96
CA GLU A 121 -15.37 -5.34 3.39
C GLU A 121 -14.45 -4.37 4.12
N ALA A 122 -13.14 -4.41 3.81
CA ALA A 122 -12.18 -3.49 4.40
C ALA A 122 -12.48 -2.05 4.02
N VAL A 123 -12.81 -1.80 2.76
CA VAL A 123 -13.18 -0.46 2.29
C VAL A 123 -14.46 0.02 2.96
N ASP A 124 -15.46 -0.83 3.09
CA ASP A 124 -16.70 -0.48 3.79
C ASP A 124 -16.43 -0.11 5.24
N TYR A 125 -15.57 -0.83 5.91
CA TYR A 125 -15.16 -0.51 7.28
C TYR A 125 -14.54 0.90 7.36
N LEU A 126 -13.73 1.27 6.38
CA LEU A 126 -13.10 2.58 6.36
C LEU A 126 -14.08 3.68 5.97
N VAL A 127 -14.88 3.46 4.94
CA VAL A 127 -15.72 4.51 4.35
C VAL A 127 -17.08 4.62 5.06
N LYS A 128 -17.78 3.52 5.21
CA LYS A 128 -19.13 3.52 5.80
C LYS A 128 -19.10 3.67 7.31
N ASP A 129 -18.16 3.00 7.97
CA ASP A 129 -18.03 3.03 9.42
C ASP A 129 -17.06 4.11 9.89
N ASN A 130 -16.49 4.86 8.95
CA ASN A 130 -15.61 6.01 9.21
C ASN A 130 -14.39 5.70 10.07
N HIS A 131 -13.64 4.71 9.65
CA HIS A 131 -12.33 4.41 10.23
C HIS A 131 -11.23 4.87 9.29
N SER A 132 -10.00 4.96 9.78
CA SER A 132 -8.87 5.44 8.99
C SER A 132 -7.81 4.38 8.70
N PHE A 133 -7.94 3.20 9.30
CA PHE A 133 -6.90 2.17 9.18
C PHE A 133 -7.50 0.78 9.39
N ILE A 134 -7.08 -0.16 8.56
CA ILE A 134 -7.44 -1.57 8.72
C ILE A 134 -6.30 -2.46 8.20
N VAL A 135 -6.13 -3.61 8.79
CA VAL A 135 -5.19 -4.63 8.35
C VAL A 135 -5.96 -5.85 7.87
N ILE A 136 -5.64 -6.32 6.65
CA ILE A 136 -6.10 -7.62 6.17
C ILE A 136 -4.94 -8.57 6.37
N ASP A 137 -5.08 -9.49 7.32
CA ASP A 137 -4.02 -10.42 7.69
C ASP A 137 -4.21 -11.75 6.95
N MET A 138 -3.38 -11.95 5.92
CA MET A 138 -3.41 -13.18 5.12
C MET A 138 -2.61 -14.31 5.76
N MET A 139 -1.93 -14.03 6.88
CA MET A 139 -1.12 -15.04 7.56
C MET A 139 -1.95 -16.06 8.32
N ASN A 140 -3.14 -15.67 8.74
CA ASN A 140 -4.01 -16.48 9.59
C ASN A 140 -5.22 -17.08 8.85
N ILE A 141 -5.16 -17.11 7.53
CA ILE A 141 -6.22 -17.67 6.70
C ILE A 141 -5.85 -19.03 6.15
#